data_b1b2216e6aa97ae587f530fc5777223f
#
_entry.id   b1b2216e6aa97ae587f530fc5777223f
#
_cell.length_a   1.000
_cell.length_b   1.000
_cell.length_c   1.000
_cell.angle_alpha   90.00
_cell.angle_beta   90.00
_cell.angle_gamma   90.00
#
_symmetry.space_group_name_H-M   'P 1'
#
loop_
_entity.id
_entity.type
_entity.pdbx_description
1 polymer ?
#
loop_
_entity_poly.entity_id
_entity_poly.type
_entity_poly.pdbx_seq_one_letter_code
_entity_poly.pdbx_strand_id
1 'polypeptide(L)'
;MANTNRIGDITELDICHHFLEQGFEVFRNVASSGPVDFVTLDTNTGEITLYDSKTVNPYLNKEGKYVLHLTKLSDVQRRLGVMLVGKYGDRIITELKTVL
;
A
#
# COMPACT_ATOMS: atom_id res chain seq x y z
N MET A 1 5.75 -22.88 -5.46
CA MET A 1 4.51 -22.09 -5.60
C MET A 1 4.46 -21.03 -4.51
N ALA A 2 4.25 -19.79 -4.88
CA ALA A 2 4.12 -18.72 -3.91
C ALA A 2 2.77 -18.79 -3.20
N ASN A 3 2.78 -18.66 -1.87
CA ASN A 3 1.55 -18.56 -1.09
C ASN A 3 1.12 -17.08 -0.93
N THR A 4 -0.08 -16.86 -0.43
CA THR A 4 -0.66 -15.51 -0.26
C THR A 4 0.21 -14.61 0.62
N ASN A 5 0.79 -15.15 1.70
CA ASN A 5 1.64 -14.38 2.61
C ASN A 5 2.91 -13.90 1.90
N ARG A 6 3.51 -14.78 1.10
CA ARG A 6 4.72 -14.43 0.34
C ARG A 6 4.44 -13.35 -0.69
N ILE A 7 3.30 -13.43 -1.38
CA ILE A 7 2.88 -12.41 -2.35
C ILE A 7 2.70 -11.06 -1.65
N GLY A 8 2.07 -11.06 -0.49
CA GLY A 8 1.90 -9.85 0.31
C GLY A 8 3.23 -9.25 0.76
N ASP A 9 4.16 -10.09 1.20
CA ASP A 9 5.49 -9.66 1.62
C ASP A 9 6.28 -9.04 0.46
N ILE A 10 6.23 -9.65 -0.71
CA ILE A 10 6.88 -9.11 -1.91
C ILE A 10 6.26 -7.77 -2.29
N THR A 11 4.95 -7.66 -2.29
CA THR A 11 4.24 -6.42 -2.58
C THR A 11 4.69 -5.30 -1.65
N GLU A 12 4.74 -5.58 -0.34
CA GLU A 12 5.17 -4.58 0.65
C GLU A 12 6.62 -4.14 0.40
N LEU A 13 7.53 -5.09 0.13
CA LEU A 13 8.93 -4.76 -0.18
C LEU A 13 9.04 -3.90 -1.44
N ASP A 14 8.29 -4.22 -2.48
CA ASP A 14 8.30 -3.45 -3.72
C ASP A 14 7.78 -2.02 -3.51
N ILE A 15 6.74 -1.87 -2.69
CA ILE A 15 6.20 -0.54 -2.37
C ILE A 15 7.22 0.25 -1.54
N CYS A 16 7.84 -0.37 -0.55
CA CYS A 16 8.90 0.27 0.24
C CYS A 16 10.05 0.73 -0.65
N HIS A 17 10.48 -0.11 -1.60
CA HIS A 17 11.54 0.21 -2.56
C HIS A 17 11.16 1.43 -3.41
N HIS A 18 9.90 1.49 -3.85
CA HIS A 18 9.39 2.65 -4.59
C HIS A 18 9.57 3.95 -3.81
N PHE A 19 9.21 3.97 -2.53
CA PHE A 19 9.36 5.15 -1.70
C PHE A 19 10.83 5.49 -1.43
N LEU A 20 11.68 4.48 -1.27
CA LEU A 20 13.14 4.71 -1.14
C LEU A 20 13.69 5.39 -2.37
N GLU A 21 13.29 4.96 -3.57
CA GLU A 21 13.73 5.58 -4.82
C GLU A 21 13.29 7.04 -4.93
N GLN A 22 12.19 7.40 -4.31
CA GLN A 22 11.69 8.78 -4.29
C GLN A 22 12.33 9.65 -3.21
N GLY A 23 13.24 9.10 -2.42
CA GLY A 23 13.99 9.86 -1.43
C GLY A 23 13.41 9.86 -0.02
N PHE A 24 12.37 9.07 0.25
CA PHE A 24 11.85 8.92 1.60
C PHE A 24 12.70 7.97 2.42
N GLU A 25 12.77 8.19 3.72
CA GLU A 25 13.17 7.15 4.64
C GLU A 25 11.97 6.25 4.93
N VAL A 26 12.21 4.93 5.01
CA VAL A 26 11.15 3.94 5.18
C VAL A 26 11.45 3.07 6.38
N PHE A 27 10.47 2.95 7.27
CA PHE A 27 10.56 2.15 8.49
C PHE A 27 9.48 1.09 8.45
N ARG A 28 9.88 -0.18 8.43
CA ARG A 28 8.94 -1.29 8.38
C ARG A 28 8.55 -1.76 9.76
N ASN A 29 7.30 -2.20 9.90
CA ASN A 29 6.86 -2.87 11.11
C ASN A 29 7.63 -4.18 11.28
N VAL A 30 8.33 -4.33 12.40
CA VAL A 30 9.10 -5.55 12.70
C VAL A 30 8.17 -6.74 12.94
N ALA A 31 7.01 -6.49 13.55
CA ALA A 31 5.98 -7.52 13.71
C ALA A 31 5.23 -7.69 12.39
N SER A 32 4.79 -8.92 12.09
CA SER A 32 4.05 -9.21 10.87
C SER A 32 2.56 -8.90 10.98
N SER A 33 2.11 -8.32 12.08
CA SER A 33 0.72 -7.99 12.32
C SER A 33 0.60 -6.57 12.88
N GLY A 34 -0.61 -6.01 12.82
CA GLY A 34 -0.90 -4.69 13.32
C GLY A 34 -1.48 -3.78 12.23
N PRO A 35 -1.92 -2.57 12.61
CA PRO A 35 -2.61 -1.68 11.69
C PRO A 35 -1.71 -0.93 10.70
N VAL A 36 -0.38 -0.94 10.92
CA VAL A 36 0.58 -0.20 10.11
C VAL A 36 1.64 -1.14 9.59
N ASP A 37 1.82 -1.21 8.26
CA ASP A 37 2.85 -2.05 7.65
C ASP A 37 4.20 -1.36 7.63
N PHE A 38 4.22 -0.09 7.26
CA PHE A 38 5.44 0.70 7.23
C PHE A 38 5.11 2.19 7.34
N VAL A 39 6.16 2.97 7.58
CA VAL A 39 6.08 4.42 7.76
C VAL A 39 7.09 5.06 6.83
N THR A 40 6.71 6.17 6.20
CA THR A 40 7.65 6.99 5.44
C THR A 40 7.92 8.30 6.17
N LEU A 41 9.15 8.77 6.08
CA LEU A 41 9.57 10.07 6.60
C LEU A 41 10.14 10.90 5.46
N ASP A 42 9.54 12.07 5.22
CA ASP A 42 10.10 13.08 4.35
C ASP A 42 11.07 13.92 5.19
N THR A 43 12.36 13.77 4.94
CA THR A 43 13.39 14.46 5.72
C THR A 43 13.47 15.95 5.45
N ASN A 44 12.89 16.42 4.35
CA ASN A 44 12.84 17.87 4.03
C ASN A 44 11.77 18.58 4.84
N THR A 45 10.66 17.93 5.11
CA THR A 45 9.50 18.54 5.78
C THR A 45 9.26 17.99 7.18
N GLY A 46 9.81 16.81 7.50
CA GLY A 46 9.51 16.09 8.73
C GLY A 46 8.17 15.37 8.70
N GLU A 47 7.46 15.36 7.57
CA GLU A 47 6.18 14.69 7.45
C GLU A 47 6.34 13.17 7.56
N ILE A 48 5.49 12.57 8.38
CA ILE A 48 5.43 11.13 8.61
C ILE A 48 4.10 10.62 8.07
N THR A 49 4.13 9.56 7.26
CA THR A 49 2.93 8.92 6.75
C THR A 49 2.92 7.45 7.13
N LEU A 50 1.79 6.99 7.67
CA LEU A 50 1.57 5.60 8.05
C LEU A 50 0.86 4.88 6.91
N TYR A 51 1.35 3.69 6.53
CA TYR A 51 0.80 2.95 5.39
C TYR A 51 0.37 1.54 5.73
N ASP A 52 -0.68 1.11 5.05
CA ASP A 52 -1.11 -0.28 4.95
C ASP A 52 -1.01 -0.68 3.47
N SER A 53 -0.18 -1.68 3.16
CA SER A 53 0.07 -2.10 1.79
C SER A 53 -0.89 -3.20 1.35
N LYS A 54 -1.29 -3.16 0.08
CA LYS A 54 -2.21 -4.14 -0.51
C LYS A 54 -1.71 -4.60 -1.86
N THR A 55 -1.88 -5.89 -2.14
CA THR A 55 -1.82 -6.39 -3.51
C THR A 55 -3.17 -6.15 -4.15
N VAL A 56 -3.19 -5.49 -5.30
CA VAL A 56 -4.44 -5.08 -5.96
C VAL A 56 -4.58 -5.84 -7.27
N ASN A 57 -5.76 -6.41 -7.48
CA ASN A 57 -6.09 -7.11 -8.72
C ASN A 57 -7.28 -6.42 -9.40
N PRO A 58 -7.27 -6.32 -10.73
CA PRO A 58 -8.37 -5.69 -11.45
C PRO A 58 -9.62 -6.56 -11.41
N TYR A 59 -10.77 -5.92 -11.43
CA TYR A 59 -12.04 -6.61 -11.65
C TYR A 59 -12.89 -5.83 -12.67
N LEU A 60 -13.80 -6.54 -13.31
CA LEU A 60 -14.69 -5.98 -14.31
C LEU A 60 -15.90 -5.35 -13.61
N ASN A 61 -16.10 -4.05 -13.79
CA ASN A 61 -17.25 -3.36 -13.21
C ASN A 61 -18.51 -3.53 -14.07
N LYS A 62 -19.63 -2.98 -13.61
CA LYS A 62 -20.92 -3.07 -14.31
C LYS A 62 -20.92 -2.36 -15.67
N GLU A 63 -20.03 -1.40 -15.86
CA GLU A 63 -19.89 -0.65 -17.11
C GLU A 63 -18.97 -1.33 -18.12
N GLY A 64 -18.45 -2.53 -17.81
CA GLY A 64 -17.55 -3.27 -18.67
C GLY A 64 -16.11 -2.77 -18.65
N LYS A 65 -15.72 -2.00 -17.65
CA LYS A 65 -14.35 -1.50 -17.50
C LYS A 65 -13.63 -2.25 -16.40
N TYR A 66 -12.32 -2.45 -16.58
CA TYR A 66 -11.48 -3.00 -15.52
C TYR A 66 -11.08 -1.89 -14.57
N VAL A 67 -11.22 -2.14 -13.28
CA VAL A 67 -10.91 -1.17 -12.23
C VAL A 67 -10.10 -1.82 -11.12
N LEU A 68 -9.30 -1.02 -10.43
CA LEU A 68 -8.58 -1.40 -9.24
C LEU A 68 -9.22 -0.70 -8.04
N HIS A 69 -9.45 -1.44 -6.96
CA HIS A 69 -9.91 -0.88 -5.69
C HIS A 69 -8.93 -1.21 -4.59
N LEU A 70 -8.63 -0.22 -3.76
CA LEU A 70 -7.99 -0.45 -2.47
C LEU A 70 -9.10 -0.78 -1.46
N THR A 71 -8.85 -1.80 -0.64
CA THR A 71 -9.81 -2.22 0.38
C THR A 71 -9.93 -1.17 1.48
N LYS A 72 -11.06 -1.19 2.20
CA LYS A 72 -11.35 -0.22 3.25
C LYS A 72 -10.38 -0.36 4.42
N LEU A 73 -10.08 0.78 5.04
CA LEU A 73 -9.37 0.83 6.31
C LEU A 73 -10.26 0.33 7.45
N SER A 74 -9.66 -0.28 8.47
CA SER A 74 -10.34 -0.59 9.71
C SER A 74 -10.60 0.69 10.52
N ASP A 75 -11.44 0.60 11.56
CA ASP A 75 -11.69 1.74 12.44
C ASP A 75 -10.41 2.20 13.14
N VAL A 76 -9.57 1.26 13.57
CA VAL A 76 -8.29 1.57 14.20
C VAL A 76 -7.37 2.31 13.20
N GLN A 77 -7.30 1.82 11.98
CA GLN A 77 -6.47 2.45 10.94
C GLN A 77 -6.95 3.87 10.62
N ARG A 78 -8.27 4.08 10.53
CA ARG A 78 -8.82 5.42 10.30
C ARG A 78 -8.47 6.37 11.44
N ARG A 79 -8.57 5.93 12.69
CA ARG A 79 -8.22 6.76 13.85
C ARG A 79 -6.75 7.14 13.86
N LEU A 80 -5.88 6.24 13.41
CA LEU A 80 -4.44 6.49 13.36
C LEU A 80 -4.00 7.31 12.14
N GLY A 81 -4.90 7.54 11.19
CA GLY A 81 -4.55 8.25 9.96
C GLY A 81 -3.76 7.41 8.97
N VAL A 82 -3.94 6.10 8.98
CA VAL A 82 -3.25 5.20 8.06
C VAL A 82 -3.76 5.40 6.64
N MET A 83 -2.86 5.43 5.68
CA MET A 83 -3.15 5.53 4.25
C MET A 83 -2.99 4.16 3.60
N LEU A 84 -3.89 3.83 2.68
CA LEU A 84 -3.76 2.64 1.86
C LEU A 84 -2.81 2.91 0.69
N VAL A 85 -1.98 1.93 0.37
CA VAL A 85 -1.16 1.94 -0.83
C VAL A 85 -1.17 0.55 -1.44
N GLY A 86 -1.38 0.48 -2.74
CA GLY A 86 -1.45 -0.79 -3.45
C GLY A 86 -0.43 -0.90 -4.55
N LYS A 87 -0.26 -2.11 -5.05
CA LYS A 87 0.59 -2.39 -6.20
C LYS A 87 -0.15 -3.27 -7.18
N TYR A 88 -0.14 -2.86 -8.45
CA TYR A 88 -0.61 -3.64 -9.58
C TYR A 88 0.43 -3.60 -10.69
N GLY A 89 1.07 -4.74 -10.95
CA GLY A 89 2.21 -4.78 -11.86
C GLY A 89 3.31 -3.85 -11.35
N ASP A 90 3.71 -2.90 -12.18
CA ASP A 90 4.73 -1.89 -11.85
C ASP A 90 4.12 -0.60 -11.28
N ARG A 91 2.80 -0.54 -11.18
CA ARG A 91 2.10 0.67 -10.73
C ARG A 91 1.91 0.67 -9.24
N ILE A 92 2.21 1.81 -8.62
CA ILE A 92 1.88 2.07 -7.22
C ILE A 92 0.58 2.89 -7.21
N ILE A 93 -0.41 2.39 -6.47
CA ILE A 93 -1.77 2.92 -6.43
C ILE A 93 -2.01 3.52 -5.06
N THR A 94 -2.37 4.80 -5.02
CA THR A 94 -2.71 5.50 -3.78
C THR A 94 -4.17 5.93 -3.76
N GLU A 95 -4.85 5.93 -4.90
CA GLU A 95 -6.26 6.26 -5.00
C GLU A 95 -7.11 5.04 -4.65
N LEU A 96 -8.26 5.27 -4.02
CA LEU A 96 -9.17 4.19 -3.63
C LEU A 96 -9.75 3.46 -4.84
N LYS A 97 -9.88 4.13 -5.97
CA LYS A 97 -10.38 3.56 -7.22
C LYS A 97 -9.55 4.07 -8.39
N THR A 98 -9.11 3.15 -9.24
CA THR A 98 -8.39 3.48 -10.47
C THR A 98 -9.02 2.73 -11.64
N VAL A 99 -9.41 3.44 -12.69
CA VAL A 99 -9.93 2.85 -13.93
C VAL A 99 -8.75 2.59 -14.87
N LEU A 100 -8.64 1.35 -15.34
CA LEU A 100 -7.57 0.94 -16.24
C LEU A 100 -7.87 1.29 -17.70
#